data_9635dc109031de872b6380da6f9eec12
#
_entry.id   9635dc109031de872b6380da6f9eec12
#
_cell.length_a   1.000
_cell.length_b   1.000
_cell.length_c   1.000
_cell.angle_alpha   90.00
_cell.angle_beta   90.00
_cell.angle_gamma   90.00
#
_symmetry.space_group_name_H-M   'P 1'
#
loop_
_entity.id
_entity.type
_entity.pdbx_description
1 polymer ?
#
loop_
_entity_poly.entity_id
_entity_poly.type
_entity_poly.pdbx_seq_one_letter_code
_entity_poly.pdbx_strand_id
1 'polypeptide(L)'
;IRAELAELSIEHDTNKKIGIISCFFDPKNVDESIELINNELKEFNIKHLYWRKVPTDKQILGTLARESKPSIYQGIISAENESPKDFEKKLYLFRKTLERKIAEIDFLNIHINSCSSKTVVYKGLFTAKQTADFYWDLRNPLYKTRFGIFHQRFSTNTSSTWDKAQPFRMLAHNGEINTIQSNYSWMKAREVDATSSYWKDDIQSIKPFIDNSISDSGQLDNAI
;
A
#
# COMPACT_ATOMS: atom_id res chain seq x y z
N ILE A 1 -10.08 2.90 -13.48
CA ILE A 1 -8.68 2.85 -14.00
C ILE A 1 -8.66 2.64 -15.51
N ARG A 2 -9.19 1.53 -16.06
CA ARG A 2 -9.14 1.31 -17.54
C ARG A 2 -9.86 2.40 -18.32
N ALA A 3 -11.02 2.87 -17.85
CA ALA A 3 -11.73 4.00 -18.46
C ALA A 3 -10.89 5.29 -18.38
N GLU A 4 -10.24 5.56 -17.26
CA GLU A 4 -9.37 6.71 -17.08
C GLU A 4 -8.13 6.66 -18.00
N LEU A 5 -7.50 5.49 -18.14
CA LEU A 5 -6.39 5.31 -19.09
C LEU A 5 -6.85 5.58 -20.55
N ALA A 6 -8.06 5.14 -20.91
CA ALA A 6 -8.62 5.40 -22.22
C ALA A 6 -8.92 6.89 -22.44
N GLU A 7 -9.49 7.58 -21.45
CA GLU A 7 -9.73 9.03 -21.49
C GLU A 7 -8.44 9.84 -21.66
N LEU A 8 -7.35 9.37 -21.04
CA LEU A 8 -6.02 9.99 -21.13
C LEU A 8 -5.24 9.56 -22.40
N SER A 9 -5.83 8.74 -23.26
CA SER A 9 -5.17 8.17 -24.43
C SER A 9 -3.87 7.41 -24.11
N ILE A 10 -3.80 6.84 -22.91
CA ILE A 10 -2.66 6.03 -22.49
C ILE A 10 -2.85 4.63 -23.07
N GLU A 11 -2.00 4.28 -24.02
CA GLU A 11 -2.01 2.96 -24.62
C GLU A 11 -1.68 1.89 -23.58
N HIS A 12 -2.59 0.96 -23.39
CA HIS A 12 -2.39 -0.23 -22.60
C HIS A 12 -3.07 -1.42 -23.27
N ASP A 13 -2.38 -2.53 -23.30
CA ASP A 13 -2.96 -3.79 -23.78
C ASP A 13 -4.05 -4.25 -22.81
N THR A 14 -5.28 -4.39 -23.31
CA THR A 14 -6.43 -4.83 -22.49
C THR A 14 -6.27 -6.24 -21.92
N ASN A 15 -5.38 -7.05 -22.51
CA ASN A 15 -5.06 -8.40 -22.04
C ASN A 15 -4.00 -8.39 -20.90
N LYS A 16 -3.24 -7.30 -20.76
CA LYS A 16 -2.23 -7.19 -19.69
C LYS A 16 -2.87 -6.94 -18.33
N LYS A 17 -2.22 -7.47 -17.31
CA LYS A 17 -2.62 -7.22 -15.93
C LYS A 17 -2.23 -5.81 -15.52
N ILE A 18 -3.16 -5.11 -14.87
CA ILE A 18 -2.93 -3.80 -14.28
C ILE A 18 -2.83 -3.98 -12.76
N GLY A 19 -1.80 -3.39 -12.18
CA GLY A 19 -1.64 -3.22 -10.75
C GLY A 19 -1.74 -1.75 -10.36
N ILE A 20 -1.97 -1.50 -9.09
CA ILE A 20 -2.02 -0.17 -8.50
C ILE A 20 -1.09 -0.12 -7.29
N ILE A 21 -0.21 0.87 -7.30
CA ILE A 21 0.55 1.28 -6.11
C ILE A 21 -0.16 2.48 -5.52
N SER A 22 -0.71 2.37 -4.32
CA SER A 22 -1.35 3.48 -3.60
C SER A 22 -0.41 4.00 -2.52
N CYS A 23 -0.05 5.28 -2.56
CA CYS A 23 0.95 5.86 -1.71
C CYS A 23 0.47 7.14 -1.02
N PHE A 24 1.03 7.35 0.18
CA PHE A 24 1.09 8.64 0.85
C PHE A 24 2.52 9.17 0.71
N PHE A 25 2.65 10.41 0.24
CA PHE A 25 3.92 11.11 0.09
C PHE A 25 3.94 12.35 0.99
N ASP A 26 5.10 12.71 1.50
CA ASP A 26 5.30 14.05 2.03
C ASP A 26 5.02 15.06 0.90
N PRO A 27 4.15 16.07 1.13
CA PRO A 27 3.86 17.07 0.11
C PRO A 27 5.08 17.82 -0.43
N LYS A 28 6.19 17.82 0.30
CA LYS A 28 7.44 18.50 -0.08
C LYS A 28 8.31 17.70 -1.03
N ASN A 29 8.18 16.37 -1.04
CA ASN A 29 9.11 15.45 -1.74
C ASN A 29 8.35 14.50 -2.68
N VAL A 30 7.30 14.99 -3.34
CA VAL A 30 6.45 14.16 -4.23
C VAL A 30 7.24 13.67 -5.44
N ASP A 31 7.99 14.55 -6.09
CA ASP A 31 8.70 14.23 -7.33
C ASP A 31 9.84 13.25 -7.07
N GLU A 32 10.61 13.44 -6.01
CA GLU A 32 11.68 12.54 -5.58
C GLU A 32 11.11 11.16 -5.19
N SER A 33 9.95 11.15 -4.53
CA SER A 33 9.26 9.90 -4.18
C SER A 33 8.82 9.11 -5.41
N ILE A 34 8.28 9.80 -6.41
CA ILE A 34 7.86 9.21 -7.69
C ILE A 34 9.09 8.69 -8.46
N GLU A 35 10.18 9.45 -8.49
CA GLU A 35 11.42 9.05 -9.15
C GLU A 35 12.00 7.78 -8.54
N LEU A 36 12.09 7.71 -7.20
CA LEU A 36 12.57 6.52 -6.50
C LEU A 36 11.74 5.29 -6.88
N ILE A 37 10.40 5.42 -6.82
CA ILE A 37 9.50 4.30 -7.14
C ILE A 37 9.64 3.90 -8.62
N ASN A 38 9.73 4.85 -9.53
CA ASN A 38 9.87 4.56 -10.95
C ASN A 38 11.20 3.85 -11.27
N ASN A 39 12.28 4.20 -10.59
CA ASN A 39 13.55 3.52 -10.74
C ASN A 39 13.47 2.08 -10.23
N GLU A 40 12.84 1.86 -9.09
CA GLU A 40 12.63 0.50 -8.58
C GLU A 40 11.71 -0.35 -9.46
N LEU A 41 10.67 0.24 -10.07
CA LEU A 41 9.81 -0.45 -11.03
C LEU A 41 10.59 -0.99 -12.23
N LYS A 42 11.59 -0.24 -12.73
CA LYS A 42 12.47 -0.68 -13.83
C LYS A 42 13.28 -1.90 -13.43
N GLU A 43 13.85 -1.92 -12.22
CA GLU A 43 14.64 -3.06 -11.70
C GLU A 43 13.81 -4.35 -11.65
N PHE A 44 12.52 -4.22 -11.37
CA PHE A 44 11.58 -5.36 -11.33
C PHE A 44 10.94 -5.69 -12.71
N ASN A 45 11.32 -4.99 -13.78
CA ASN A 45 10.68 -5.12 -15.09
C ASN A 45 9.15 -4.94 -15.01
N ILE A 46 8.72 -3.94 -14.22
CA ILE A 46 7.32 -3.52 -14.12
C ILE A 46 7.17 -2.22 -14.89
N LYS A 47 6.28 -2.20 -15.86
CA LYS A 47 6.02 -1.01 -16.66
C LYS A 47 5.16 -0.02 -15.87
N HIS A 48 5.66 1.19 -15.66
CA HIS A 48 4.85 2.32 -15.21
C HIS A 48 4.01 2.83 -16.39
N LEU A 49 2.73 3.05 -16.17
CA LEU A 49 1.81 3.60 -17.15
C LEU A 49 1.49 5.06 -16.85
N TYR A 50 1.10 5.36 -15.61
CA TYR A 50 0.64 6.69 -15.22
C TYR A 50 0.64 6.88 -13.70
N TRP A 51 1.03 8.09 -13.24
CA TRP A 51 0.80 8.55 -11.88
C TRP A 51 -0.39 9.49 -11.82
N ARG A 52 -1.36 9.18 -10.99
CA ARG A 52 -2.50 10.05 -10.72
C ARG A 52 -2.46 10.58 -9.31
N LYS A 53 -2.73 11.88 -9.16
CA LYS A 53 -3.07 12.42 -7.85
C LYS A 53 -4.51 12.03 -7.54
N VAL A 54 -4.74 11.38 -6.39
CA VAL A 54 -6.08 10.95 -6.01
C VAL A 54 -6.94 12.17 -5.67
N PRO A 55 -8.11 12.34 -6.30
CA PRO A 55 -8.98 13.48 -6.01
C PRO A 55 -9.59 13.36 -4.62
N THR A 56 -9.34 14.37 -3.78
CA THR A 56 -9.76 14.40 -2.37
C THR A 56 -10.25 15.76 -1.96
N ASP A 57 -11.25 15.81 -1.07
CA ASP A 57 -11.72 17.06 -0.45
C ASP A 57 -11.12 17.22 0.95
N LYS A 58 -10.13 18.11 1.06
CA LYS A 58 -9.49 18.42 2.34
C LYS A 58 -10.34 19.29 3.27
N GLN A 59 -11.40 19.93 2.75
CA GLN A 59 -12.20 20.88 3.55
C GLN A 59 -13.04 20.17 4.60
N ILE A 60 -13.42 18.93 4.37
CA ILE A 60 -14.19 18.11 5.30
C ILE A 60 -13.39 17.59 6.50
N LEU A 61 -12.06 17.70 6.45
CA LEU A 61 -11.17 17.19 7.50
C LEU A 61 -11.14 18.13 8.71
N GLY A 62 -11.03 17.55 9.90
CA GLY A 62 -10.66 18.28 11.10
C GLY A 62 -9.25 18.89 11.00
N THR A 63 -8.94 19.86 11.85
CA THR A 63 -7.69 20.65 11.77
C THR A 63 -6.44 19.79 11.75
N LEU A 64 -6.25 18.89 12.72
CA LEU A 64 -5.07 18.03 12.80
C LEU A 64 -4.91 17.12 11.58
N ALA A 65 -6.01 16.53 11.10
CA ALA A 65 -5.99 15.69 9.92
C ALA A 65 -5.67 16.47 8.65
N ARG A 66 -6.10 17.72 8.57
CA ARG A 66 -5.84 18.60 7.44
C ARG A 66 -4.39 19.07 7.39
N GLU A 67 -3.82 19.44 8.54
CA GLU A 67 -2.43 19.89 8.66
C GLU A 67 -1.43 18.77 8.36
N SER A 68 -1.73 17.55 8.79
CA SER A 68 -0.88 16.36 8.56
C SER A 68 -1.21 15.58 7.28
N LYS A 69 -2.10 16.12 6.42
CA LYS A 69 -2.56 15.40 5.24
C LYS A 69 -1.41 15.17 4.24
N PRO A 70 -1.11 13.90 3.90
CA PRO A 70 -0.14 13.59 2.87
C PRO A 70 -0.65 13.94 1.47
N SER A 71 0.24 14.01 0.52
CA SER A 71 -0.09 13.93 -0.90
C SER A 71 -0.43 12.48 -1.25
N ILE A 72 -1.62 12.25 -1.79
CA ILE A 72 -2.13 10.89 -2.07
C ILE A 72 -2.03 10.62 -3.56
N TYR A 73 -1.27 9.61 -3.92
CA TYR A 73 -1.03 9.23 -5.30
C TYR A 73 -1.27 7.74 -5.55
N GLN A 74 -1.63 7.43 -6.79
CA GLN A 74 -1.73 6.08 -7.29
C GLN A 74 -0.91 5.95 -8.57
N GLY A 75 0.07 5.04 -8.55
CA GLY A 75 0.81 4.62 -9.74
C GLY A 75 0.08 3.46 -10.41
N ILE A 76 -0.26 3.62 -11.68
CA ILE A 76 -0.85 2.58 -12.50
C ILE A 76 0.28 1.85 -13.22
N ILE A 77 0.35 0.56 -13.01
CA ILE A 77 1.47 -0.28 -13.46
C ILE A 77 0.98 -1.53 -14.17
N SER A 78 1.83 -2.11 -14.99
CA SER A 78 1.56 -3.38 -15.67
C SER A 78 2.83 -4.21 -15.80
N ALA A 79 2.66 -5.52 -15.98
CA ALA A 79 3.75 -6.41 -16.38
C ALA A 79 3.35 -7.20 -17.63
N GLU A 80 4.35 -7.50 -18.46
CA GLU A 80 4.18 -8.29 -19.66
C GLU A 80 4.37 -9.77 -19.35
N ASN A 81 3.57 -10.63 -20.01
CA ASN A 81 3.74 -12.09 -19.98
C ASN A 81 3.72 -12.75 -18.59
N GLU A 82 3.10 -12.09 -17.61
CA GLU A 82 2.97 -12.61 -16.24
C GLU A 82 1.62 -13.29 -16.03
N SER A 83 1.62 -14.44 -15.35
CA SER A 83 0.37 -14.95 -14.81
C SER A 83 -0.18 -14.04 -13.71
N PRO A 84 -1.51 -14.06 -13.41
CA PRO A 84 -2.04 -13.24 -12.32
C PRO A 84 -1.39 -13.52 -10.98
N LYS A 85 -0.97 -14.75 -10.74
CA LYS A 85 -0.32 -15.19 -9.49
C LYS A 85 1.13 -14.70 -9.43
N ASP A 86 1.86 -14.80 -10.54
CA ASP A 86 3.26 -14.37 -10.60
C ASP A 86 3.36 -12.86 -10.55
N PHE A 87 2.43 -12.15 -11.20
CA PHE A 87 2.38 -10.68 -11.10
C PHE A 87 2.12 -10.22 -9.65
N GLU A 88 1.20 -10.84 -8.93
CA GLU A 88 0.93 -10.52 -7.53
C GLU A 88 2.16 -10.80 -6.64
N LYS A 89 2.85 -11.93 -6.88
CA LYS A 89 4.12 -12.26 -6.22
C LYS A 89 5.19 -11.19 -6.49
N LYS A 90 5.34 -10.79 -7.75
CA LYS A 90 6.28 -9.74 -8.16
C LYS A 90 5.98 -8.40 -7.48
N LEU A 91 4.70 -8.01 -7.42
CA LEU A 91 4.27 -6.78 -6.74
C LEU A 91 4.58 -6.82 -5.23
N TYR A 92 4.44 -7.97 -4.59
CA TYR A 92 4.78 -8.15 -3.19
C TYR A 92 6.30 -7.97 -2.96
N LEU A 93 7.14 -8.62 -3.77
CA LEU A 93 8.60 -8.51 -3.70
C LEU A 93 9.05 -7.07 -3.95
N PHE A 94 8.54 -6.46 -4.99
CA PHE A 94 8.77 -5.06 -5.31
C PHE A 94 8.46 -4.15 -4.11
N ARG A 95 7.27 -4.31 -3.51
CA ARG A 95 6.86 -3.52 -2.35
C ARG A 95 7.81 -3.71 -1.16
N LYS A 96 8.15 -4.93 -0.79
CA LYS A 96 9.06 -5.25 0.32
C LYS A 96 10.46 -4.68 0.09
N THR A 97 10.95 -4.73 -1.13
CA THR A 97 12.26 -4.16 -1.48
C THR A 97 12.22 -2.65 -1.43
N LEU A 98 11.18 -2.03 -1.98
CA LEU A 98 10.99 -0.59 -1.95
C LEU A 98 10.85 -0.04 -0.52
N GLU A 99 10.06 -0.71 0.34
CA GLU A 99 9.91 -0.33 1.76
C GLU A 99 11.26 -0.32 2.51
N ARG A 100 12.14 -1.30 2.25
CA ARG A 100 13.50 -1.31 2.82
C ARG A 100 14.35 -0.15 2.33
N LYS A 101 14.32 0.13 1.03
CA LYS A 101 15.05 1.27 0.44
C LYS A 101 14.56 2.60 1.00
N ILE A 102 13.25 2.76 1.16
CA ILE A 102 12.66 3.97 1.77
C ILE A 102 13.15 4.15 3.21
N ALA A 103 13.25 3.07 3.99
CA ALA A 103 13.72 3.12 5.38
C ALA A 103 15.19 3.56 5.52
N GLU A 104 15.98 3.49 4.45
CA GLU A 104 17.38 3.94 4.41
C GLU A 104 17.51 5.42 4.03
N ILE A 105 16.40 6.11 3.68
CA ILE A 105 16.41 7.49 3.17
C ILE A 105 15.65 8.41 4.15
N ASP A 106 16.36 9.05 5.04
CA ASP A 106 15.81 9.85 6.16
C ASP A 106 14.88 10.98 5.74
N PHE A 107 15.10 11.60 4.57
CA PHE A 107 14.31 12.75 4.13
C PHE A 107 13.03 12.40 3.34
N LEU A 108 12.86 11.13 2.94
CA LEU A 108 11.69 10.68 2.21
C LEU A 108 10.70 9.99 3.16
N ASN A 109 9.53 10.61 3.31
CA ASN A 109 8.42 10.00 4.02
C ASN A 109 7.40 9.45 3.01
N ILE A 110 7.56 8.19 2.68
CA ILE A 110 6.70 7.45 1.75
C ILE A 110 6.04 6.30 2.50
N HIS A 111 4.71 6.24 2.46
CA HIS A 111 3.98 5.08 2.96
C HIS A 111 3.19 4.41 1.83
N ILE A 112 3.42 3.12 1.61
CA ILE A 112 2.72 2.33 0.61
C ILE A 112 1.49 1.70 1.25
N ASN A 113 0.31 2.25 0.93
CA ASN A 113 -0.98 1.76 1.46
C ASN A 113 -1.32 0.38 0.88
N SER A 114 -1.07 0.18 -0.41
CA SER A 114 -1.26 -1.08 -1.12
C SER A 114 -0.45 -1.11 -2.42
N CYS A 115 -0.04 -2.30 -2.82
CA CYS A 115 0.58 -2.56 -4.11
C CYS A 115 0.08 -3.92 -4.61
N SER A 116 -0.95 -3.92 -5.47
CA SER A 116 -1.65 -5.15 -5.85
C SER A 116 -2.39 -4.99 -7.19
N SER A 117 -2.60 -6.11 -7.87
CA SER A 117 -3.50 -6.21 -9.03
C SER A 117 -4.94 -6.57 -8.65
N LYS A 118 -5.21 -6.80 -7.37
CA LYS A 118 -6.50 -7.30 -6.87
C LYS A 118 -7.20 -6.37 -5.90
N THR A 119 -6.43 -5.65 -5.09
CA THR A 119 -6.94 -4.81 -4.00
C THR A 119 -6.36 -3.40 -4.07
N VAL A 120 -7.12 -2.44 -3.56
CA VAL A 120 -6.66 -1.07 -3.33
C VAL A 120 -7.15 -0.60 -1.98
N VAL A 121 -6.28 0.10 -1.23
CA VAL A 121 -6.58 0.61 0.09
C VAL A 121 -6.84 2.12 0.03
N TYR A 122 -8.01 2.52 0.54
CA TYR A 122 -8.37 3.90 0.84
C TYR A 122 -8.48 4.05 2.35
N LYS A 123 -7.66 4.88 2.94
CA LYS A 123 -7.61 5.09 4.39
C LYS A 123 -7.23 6.52 4.74
N GLY A 124 -7.42 6.92 5.99
CA GLY A 124 -7.02 8.25 6.44
C GLY A 124 -7.57 8.64 7.80
N LEU A 125 -7.26 9.87 8.23
CA LEU A 125 -7.69 10.47 9.49
C LEU A 125 -9.04 11.18 9.34
N PHE A 126 -10.12 10.42 9.24
CA PHE A 126 -11.48 10.94 9.12
C PHE A 126 -12.48 9.90 9.66
N THR A 127 -13.71 10.34 9.88
CA THR A 127 -14.79 9.44 10.31
C THR A 127 -15.29 8.59 9.14
N ALA A 128 -15.94 7.46 9.45
CA ALA A 128 -16.51 6.60 8.43
C ALA A 128 -17.46 7.33 7.46
N LYS A 129 -18.26 8.29 7.98
CA LYS A 129 -19.17 9.09 7.15
C LYS A 129 -18.45 9.99 6.15
N GLN A 130 -17.24 10.42 6.48
CA GLN A 130 -16.43 11.31 5.63
C GLN A 130 -15.68 10.55 4.53
N THR A 131 -15.61 9.22 4.56
CA THR A 131 -14.78 8.43 3.65
C THR A 131 -15.08 8.72 2.17
N ALA A 132 -16.35 8.64 1.77
CA ALA A 132 -16.76 8.90 0.38
C ALA A 132 -16.78 10.40 0.06
N ASP A 133 -16.94 11.27 1.06
CA ASP A 133 -16.84 12.71 0.87
C ASP A 133 -15.40 13.14 0.65
N PHE A 134 -14.47 12.50 1.34
CA PHE A 134 -13.05 12.75 1.20
C PHE A 134 -12.48 12.20 -0.11
N TYR A 135 -12.73 10.91 -0.41
CA TYR A 135 -12.27 10.27 -1.64
C TYR A 135 -13.33 10.28 -2.71
N TRP A 136 -13.22 11.18 -3.69
CA TRP A 136 -14.22 11.30 -4.76
C TRP A 136 -14.32 10.06 -5.65
N ASP A 137 -13.25 9.28 -5.74
CA ASP A 137 -13.26 7.98 -6.42
C ASP A 137 -14.37 7.06 -5.92
N LEU A 138 -14.63 7.06 -4.60
CA LEU A 138 -15.63 6.19 -3.99
C LEU A 138 -17.08 6.58 -4.31
N ARG A 139 -17.29 7.78 -4.87
CA ARG A 139 -18.59 8.25 -5.38
C ARG A 139 -18.76 7.99 -6.86
N ASN A 140 -17.69 7.62 -7.56
CA ASN A 140 -17.75 7.39 -9.00
C ASN A 140 -18.54 6.09 -9.28
N PRO A 141 -19.64 6.13 -10.08
CA PRO A 141 -20.45 4.94 -10.40
C PRO A 141 -19.70 3.86 -11.17
N LEU A 142 -18.55 4.20 -11.76
CA LEU A 142 -17.64 3.24 -12.40
C LEU A 142 -16.76 2.50 -11.40
N TYR A 143 -16.67 2.98 -10.15
CA TYR A 143 -15.92 2.30 -9.10
C TYR A 143 -16.74 1.13 -8.56
N LYS A 144 -16.40 -0.08 -9.02
CA LYS A 144 -17.11 -1.31 -8.65
C LYS A 144 -16.14 -2.28 -7.98
N THR A 145 -16.58 -2.91 -6.90
CA THR A 145 -15.85 -3.97 -6.20
C THR A 145 -16.78 -5.14 -5.91
N ARG A 146 -16.21 -6.33 -5.73
CA ARG A 146 -16.96 -7.53 -5.31
C ARG A 146 -17.23 -7.54 -3.82
N PHE A 147 -16.31 -6.98 -3.03
CA PHE A 147 -16.43 -6.85 -1.58
C PHE A 147 -15.56 -5.70 -1.09
N GLY A 148 -15.80 -5.24 0.13
CA GLY A 148 -14.99 -4.27 0.83
C GLY A 148 -14.75 -4.70 2.27
N ILE A 149 -13.50 -4.53 2.74
CA ILE A 149 -13.16 -4.61 4.15
C ILE A 149 -12.99 -3.19 4.66
N PHE A 150 -13.60 -2.85 5.78
CA PHE A 150 -13.50 -1.52 6.33
C PHE A 150 -13.32 -1.55 7.85
N HIS A 151 -12.72 -0.50 8.39
CA HIS A 151 -12.57 -0.28 9.80
C HIS A 151 -12.67 1.22 10.09
N GLN A 152 -13.38 1.59 11.14
CA GLN A 152 -13.60 3.00 11.50
C GLN A 152 -12.84 3.44 12.76
N ARG A 153 -12.02 2.60 13.32
CA ARG A 153 -11.16 2.90 14.48
C ARG A 153 -9.70 2.78 14.08
N PHE A 154 -8.86 3.51 14.81
CA PHE A 154 -7.41 3.33 14.78
C PHE A 154 -7.01 2.20 15.72
N SER A 155 -5.80 1.66 15.51
CA SER A 155 -5.21 0.76 16.48
C SER A 155 -5.11 1.44 17.84
N THR A 156 -5.51 0.75 18.89
CA THR A 156 -5.23 1.14 20.26
C THR A 156 -3.72 1.16 20.50
N ASN A 157 -3.25 1.89 21.50
CA ASN A 157 -1.84 1.97 21.88
C ASN A 157 -0.87 2.66 20.90
N THR A 158 -1.38 3.32 19.85
CA THR A 158 -0.55 4.11 18.92
C THR A 158 -1.14 5.50 18.71
N SER A 159 -0.26 6.50 18.47
CA SER A 159 -0.72 7.81 18.00
C SER A 159 -1.38 7.68 16.62
N SER A 160 -2.52 8.35 16.44
CA SER A 160 -3.24 8.33 15.17
C SER A 160 -2.48 9.13 14.11
N THR A 161 -1.98 8.44 13.10
CA THR A 161 -1.35 9.03 11.92
C THR A 161 -1.97 8.47 10.64
N TRP A 162 -1.77 9.14 9.51
CA TRP A 162 -2.37 8.74 8.23
C TRP A 162 -1.94 7.33 7.81
N ASP A 163 -0.68 6.99 7.99
CA ASP A 163 -0.09 5.68 7.67
C ASP A 163 -0.64 4.54 8.56
N LYS A 164 -0.92 4.85 9.84
CA LYS A 164 -1.47 3.89 10.82
C LYS A 164 -2.99 3.73 10.75
N ALA A 165 -3.68 4.53 9.93
CA ALA A 165 -5.10 4.32 9.69
C ALA A 165 -5.36 2.94 9.09
N GLN A 166 -6.48 2.33 9.46
CA GLN A 166 -6.91 1.06 8.90
C GLN A 166 -7.85 1.26 7.70
N PRO A 167 -8.04 0.26 6.83
CA PRO A 167 -7.46 -1.09 6.91
C PRO A 167 -5.97 -1.10 6.53
N PHE A 168 -5.28 -2.18 6.90
CA PHE A 168 -3.99 -2.52 6.34
C PHE A 168 -4.14 -3.23 4.99
N ARG A 169 -3.08 -3.86 4.48
CA ARG A 169 -3.06 -4.53 3.17
C ARG A 169 -4.05 -5.69 3.06
N MET A 170 -4.10 -6.54 4.07
CA MET A 170 -4.94 -7.75 4.12
C MET A 170 -5.93 -7.75 5.29
N LEU A 171 -5.74 -6.89 6.27
CA LEU A 171 -6.38 -6.98 7.58
C LEU A 171 -7.07 -5.66 7.98
N ALA A 172 -8.20 -5.81 8.67
CA ALA A 172 -8.81 -4.75 9.48
C ALA A 172 -9.08 -5.31 10.88
N HIS A 173 -8.41 -4.79 11.92
CA HIS A 173 -8.42 -5.35 13.26
C HIS A 173 -8.30 -4.23 14.31
N ASN A 174 -8.93 -4.40 15.49
CA ASN A 174 -8.94 -3.38 16.55
C ASN A 174 -7.55 -3.06 17.14
N GLY A 175 -6.57 -3.91 16.96
CA GLY A 175 -5.16 -3.60 17.24
C GLY A 175 -4.60 -4.19 18.53
N GLU A 176 -5.37 -4.86 19.33
CA GLU A 176 -4.84 -5.55 20.52
C GLU A 176 -4.54 -7.02 20.19
N ILE A 177 -3.26 -7.33 20.07
CA ILE A 177 -2.78 -8.69 19.87
C ILE A 177 -2.13 -9.15 21.18
N ASN A 178 -2.76 -10.11 21.86
CA ASN A 178 -2.21 -10.66 23.08
C ASN A 178 -0.83 -11.27 22.83
N THR A 179 0.11 -10.98 23.73
CA THR A 179 1.48 -11.52 23.67
C THR A 179 2.22 -11.22 22.37
N ILE A 180 1.98 -10.04 21.76
CA ILE A 180 2.58 -9.66 20.48
C ILE A 180 4.10 -9.83 20.46
N GLN A 181 4.79 -9.47 21.54
CA GLN A 181 6.23 -9.60 21.65
C GLN A 181 6.70 -11.07 21.57
N SER A 182 5.97 -11.98 22.20
CA SER A 182 6.29 -13.41 22.11
C SER A 182 6.03 -13.95 20.70
N ASN A 183 4.92 -13.55 20.08
CA ASN A 183 4.60 -13.93 18.71
C ASN A 183 5.68 -13.42 17.74
N TYR A 184 6.10 -12.18 17.88
CA TYR A 184 7.21 -11.60 17.10
C TYR A 184 8.50 -12.42 17.29
N SER A 185 8.87 -12.73 18.54
CA SER A 185 10.09 -13.50 18.83
C SER A 185 10.04 -14.90 18.20
N TRP A 186 8.89 -15.57 18.25
CA TRP A 186 8.70 -16.85 17.59
C TRP A 186 8.80 -16.76 16.07
N MET A 187 8.20 -15.73 15.46
CA MET A 187 8.30 -15.52 14.00
C MET A 187 9.75 -15.24 13.59
N LYS A 188 10.47 -14.41 14.35
CA LYS A 188 11.89 -14.12 14.12
C LYS A 188 12.76 -15.37 14.22
N ALA A 189 12.51 -16.23 15.19
CA ALA A 189 13.24 -17.50 15.33
C ALA A 189 12.99 -18.44 14.13
N ARG A 190 11.74 -18.53 13.66
CA ARG A 190 11.37 -19.34 12.48
C ARG A 190 11.88 -18.76 11.17
N GLU A 191 12.10 -17.46 11.11
CA GLU A 191 12.58 -16.77 9.89
C GLU A 191 13.97 -17.24 9.47
N VAL A 192 14.82 -17.65 10.43
CA VAL A 192 16.20 -18.08 10.17
C VAL A 192 16.22 -19.25 9.19
N ASP A 193 15.42 -20.28 9.46
CA ASP A 193 15.37 -21.53 8.68
C ASP A 193 14.15 -21.58 7.75
N ALA A 194 13.53 -20.44 7.50
CA ALA A 194 12.32 -20.40 6.69
C ALA A 194 12.59 -20.84 5.24
N THR A 195 11.80 -21.78 4.78
CA THR A 195 11.78 -22.26 3.39
C THR A 195 10.37 -22.23 2.84
N SER A 196 10.22 -22.08 1.53
CA SER A 196 8.92 -22.06 0.88
C SER A 196 9.02 -22.55 -0.55
N SER A 197 8.18 -23.50 -0.92
CA SER A 197 8.04 -23.95 -2.31
C SER A 197 7.49 -22.86 -3.24
N TYR A 198 6.75 -21.91 -2.68
CA TYR A 198 6.18 -20.77 -3.42
C TYR A 198 7.21 -19.66 -3.62
N TRP A 199 7.92 -19.28 -2.55
CA TRP A 199 8.90 -18.18 -2.61
C TRP A 199 10.25 -18.64 -3.15
N LYS A 200 10.64 -19.90 -2.94
CA LYS A 200 11.96 -20.45 -3.32
C LYS A 200 13.08 -19.53 -2.80
N ASP A 201 14.00 -19.14 -3.68
CA ASP A 201 15.12 -18.26 -3.34
C ASP A 201 14.68 -16.82 -2.99
N ASP A 202 13.54 -16.37 -3.50
CA ASP A 202 12.97 -15.06 -3.19
C ASP A 202 12.60 -14.89 -1.69
N ILE A 203 12.55 -15.99 -0.92
CA ILE A 203 12.23 -15.92 0.51
C ILE A 203 13.21 -15.03 1.29
N GLN A 204 14.45 -14.94 0.84
CA GLN A 204 15.44 -14.05 1.47
C GLN A 204 15.10 -12.56 1.21
N SER A 205 14.51 -12.26 0.08
CA SER A 205 14.14 -10.91 -0.32
C SER A 205 12.91 -10.34 0.42
N ILE A 206 12.13 -11.22 1.06
CA ILE A 206 10.97 -10.78 1.86
C ILE A 206 11.26 -10.68 3.35
N LYS A 207 12.46 -11.02 3.80
CA LYS A 207 12.88 -10.83 5.20
C LYS A 207 13.24 -9.37 5.49
N PRO A 208 13.00 -8.86 6.70
CA PRO A 208 12.25 -9.52 7.77
C PRO A 208 10.78 -9.69 7.40
N PHE A 209 10.17 -10.79 7.84
CA PHE A 209 8.74 -11.03 7.57
C PHE A 209 7.88 -10.01 8.26
N ILE A 210 8.23 -9.66 9.50
CA ILE A 210 7.48 -8.73 10.34
C ILE A 210 8.34 -7.49 10.65
N ASP A 211 7.79 -6.33 10.38
CA ASP A 211 8.29 -5.06 10.86
C ASP A 211 7.77 -4.81 12.28
N ASN A 212 8.66 -4.76 13.27
CA ASN A 212 8.31 -4.54 14.66
C ASN A 212 8.14 -3.07 15.06
N SER A 213 8.37 -2.15 14.16
CA SER A 213 8.19 -0.71 14.37
C SER A 213 6.74 -0.24 14.19
N ILE A 214 5.90 -1.09 13.61
CA ILE A 214 4.50 -0.79 13.31
C ILE A 214 3.55 -1.31 14.41
N SER A 215 2.26 -0.95 14.31
CA SER A 215 1.25 -1.40 15.29
C SER A 215 1.06 -2.92 15.31
N ASP A 216 0.48 -3.44 16.40
CA ASP A 216 0.15 -4.86 16.56
C ASP A 216 -0.60 -5.43 15.35
N SER A 217 -1.64 -4.72 14.90
CA SER A 217 -2.40 -5.11 13.70
C SER A 217 -1.56 -5.07 12.43
N GLY A 218 -0.63 -4.12 12.33
CA GLY A 218 0.31 -4.04 11.21
C GLY A 218 1.28 -5.22 11.20
N GLN A 219 1.78 -5.63 12.37
CA GLN A 219 2.62 -6.82 12.51
C GLN A 219 1.86 -8.09 12.11
N LEU A 220 0.59 -8.21 12.52
CA LEU A 220 -0.25 -9.33 12.08
C LEU A 220 -0.50 -9.29 10.57
N ASP A 221 -0.74 -8.13 9.99
CA ASP A 221 -0.88 -7.96 8.52
C ASP A 221 0.38 -8.39 7.76
N ASN A 222 1.57 -8.19 8.35
CA ASN A 222 2.82 -8.67 7.76
C ASN A 222 2.96 -10.20 7.81
N ALA A 223 2.36 -10.85 8.83
CA ALA A 223 2.42 -12.30 9.01
C ALA A 223 1.49 -13.07 8.07
N ILE A 224 0.47 -12.40 7.50
CA ILE A 224 -0.53 -12.98 6.58
C ILE A 224 -0.04 -12.87 5.13
#